data_c6a6d604e873d92e061346ae5fb54c08
#
_entry.id   c6a6d604e873d92e061346ae5fb54c08
#
_cell.length_a   1.000
_cell.length_b   1.000
_cell.length_c   1.000
_cell.angle_alpha   90.00
_cell.angle_beta   90.00
_cell.angle_gamma   90.00
#
_symmetry.space_group_name_H-M   'P 1'
#
loop_
_entity.id
_entity.type
_entity.pdbx_description
1 polymer ?
#
loop_
_entity_poly.entity_id
_entity_poly.type
_entity_poly.pdbx_seq_one_letter_code
_entity_poly.pdbx_strand_id
1 'polypeptide(L)'
;EGALSGLRKLLELEYELFIVTNQSGIARGYYSEDQFHIFMDAMIGKLKLEGIDILGYDFCPHHPEGLIENLSIVCDCRKPKPEMVQKVLYKEKVSGKDCILIGDKLTDIEAGIKAGIEKLFLLDYGFKSSGPQCFKNFKNWDRISEYLDKISY
;
A
#
# COMPACT_ATOMS: atom_id res chain seq x y z
N GLU A 1 5.71 9.34 10.99
CA GLU A 1 5.80 10.80 11.03
C GLU A 1 5.75 11.34 9.60
N GLY A 2 5.03 12.47 9.37
CA GLY A 2 4.90 13.08 8.03
C GLY A 2 3.88 12.44 7.07
N ALA A 3 3.14 11.39 7.46
CA ALA A 3 2.23 10.69 6.54
C ALA A 3 1.13 11.61 5.97
N LEU A 4 0.49 12.42 6.80
CA LEU A 4 -0.56 13.33 6.33
C LEU A 4 -0.02 14.37 5.33
N SER A 5 1.15 14.96 5.61
CA SER A 5 1.79 15.91 4.68
C SER A 5 2.22 15.23 3.38
N GLY A 6 2.77 14.02 3.45
CA GLY A 6 3.15 13.25 2.27
C GLY A 6 1.96 12.85 1.39
N LEU A 7 0.83 12.46 2.00
CA LEU A 7 -0.39 12.14 1.25
C LEU A 7 -1.00 13.39 0.59
N ARG A 8 -1.02 14.54 1.29
CA ARG A 8 -1.45 15.81 0.69
C ARG A 8 -0.55 16.20 -0.49
N LYS A 9 0.77 15.99 -0.37
CA LYS A 9 1.71 16.25 -1.46
C LYS A 9 1.41 15.42 -2.70
N LEU A 10 1.05 14.15 -2.54
CA LEU A 10 0.64 13.30 -3.67
C LEU A 10 -0.63 13.84 -4.33
N LEU A 11 -1.63 14.28 -3.55
CA LEU A 11 -2.86 14.90 -4.08
C LEU A 11 -2.59 16.22 -4.80
N GLU A 12 -1.68 17.08 -4.29
CA GLU A 12 -1.24 18.30 -4.96
C GLU A 12 -0.58 18.02 -6.33
N LEU A 13 0.04 16.84 -6.47
CA LEU A 13 0.61 16.34 -7.72
C LEU A 13 -0.40 15.55 -8.57
N GLU A 14 -1.69 15.69 -8.26
CA GLU A 14 -2.82 15.06 -8.97
C GLU A 14 -2.82 13.52 -8.95
N TYR A 15 -2.12 12.89 -7.97
CA TYR A 15 -2.24 11.45 -7.75
C TYR A 15 -3.53 11.13 -7.00
N GLU A 16 -4.22 10.11 -7.48
CA GLU A 16 -5.31 9.48 -6.76
C GLU A 16 -4.77 8.41 -5.82
N LEU A 17 -5.35 8.30 -4.61
CA LEU A 17 -4.82 7.44 -3.54
C LEU A 17 -5.66 6.19 -3.36
N PHE A 18 -5.01 5.04 -3.29
CA PHE A 18 -5.61 3.73 -3.04
C PHE A 18 -4.79 2.92 -2.04
N ILE A 19 -5.44 2.11 -1.19
CA ILE A 19 -4.77 1.30 -0.17
C ILE A 19 -4.83 -0.18 -0.55
N VAL A 20 -3.66 -0.87 -0.51
CA VAL A 20 -3.58 -2.34 -0.64
C VAL A 20 -2.86 -2.93 0.57
N THR A 21 -3.51 -3.85 1.29
CA THR A 21 -3.01 -4.30 2.59
C THR A 21 -3.16 -5.80 2.85
N ASN A 22 -2.13 -6.41 3.46
CA ASN A 22 -2.21 -7.78 4.00
C ASN A 22 -2.78 -7.74 5.42
N GLN A 23 -3.93 -8.37 5.63
CA GLN A 23 -4.66 -8.40 6.91
C GLN A 23 -4.72 -9.81 7.49
N SER A 24 -3.56 -10.41 7.74
CA SER A 24 -3.45 -11.76 8.29
C SER A 24 -4.07 -11.93 9.69
N GLY A 25 -4.35 -10.84 10.39
CA GLY A 25 -5.06 -10.87 11.67
C GLY A 25 -6.45 -11.48 11.56
N ILE A 26 -7.10 -11.37 10.38
CA ILE A 26 -8.40 -11.99 10.12
C ILE A 26 -8.26 -13.51 10.09
N ALA A 27 -7.34 -14.06 9.29
CA ALA A 27 -7.09 -15.52 9.26
C ALA A 27 -6.61 -16.06 10.61
N ARG A 28 -5.93 -15.26 11.43
CA ARG A 28 -5.46 -15.61 12.75
C ARG A 28 -6.53 -15.48 13.84
N GLY A 29 -7.73 -14.99 13.50
CA GLY A 29 -8.84 -14.82 14.42
C GLY A 29 -8.66 -13.67 15.43
N TYR A 30 -7.78 -12.70 15.17
CA TYR A 30 -7.57 -11.56 16.05
C TYR A 30 -8.71 -10.54 15.97
N TYR A 31 -9.33 -10.43 14.82
CA TYR A 31 -10.51 -9.61 14.51
C TYR A 31 -11.22 -10.15 13.27
N SER A 32 -12.51 -9.85 13.15
CA SER A 32 -13.30 -10.27 12.00
C SER A 32 -13.09 -9.35 10.80
N GLU A 33 -13.53 -9.80 9.62
CA GLU A 33 -13.56 -8.97 8.42
C GLU A 33 -14.45 -7.73 8.58
N ASP A 34 -15.60 -7.87 9.24
CA ASP A 34 -16.49 -6.75 9.57
C ASP A 34 -15.79 -5.71 10.46
N GLN A 35 -15.05 -6.16 11.47
CA GLN A 35 -14.26 -5.24 12.32
C GLN A 35 -13.18 -4.52 11.53
N PHE A 36 -12.54 -5.20 10.58
CA PHE A 36 -11.59 -4.57 9.68
C PHE A 36 -12.25 -3.51 8.80
N HIS A 37 -13.42 -3.78 8.21
CA HIS A 37 -14.14 -2.80 7.41
C HIS A 37 -14.55 -1.58 8.23
N ILE A 38 -15.09 -1.76 9.45
CA ILE A 38 -15.40 -0.65 10.38
C ILE A 38 -14.15 0.20 10.65
N PHE A 39 -13.00 -0.43 10.88
CA PHE A 39 -11.74 0.28 11.08
C PHE A 39 -11.32 1.08 9.83
N MET A 40 -11.40 0.48 8.65
CA MET A 40 -11.04 1.15 7.39
C MET A 40 -11.95 2.35 7.11
N ASP A 41 -13.25 2.20 7.31
CA ASP A 41 -14.22 3.29 7.13
C ASP A 41 -13.93 4.46 8.08
N ALA A 42 -13.65 4.18 9.35
CA ALA A 42 -13.28 5.18 10.34
C ALA A 42 -11.96 5.88 9.99
N MET A 43 -10.95 5.13 9.54
CA MET A 43 -9.65 5.66 9.12
C MET A 43 -9.79 6.56 7.89
N ILE A 44 -10.48 6.09 6.85
CA ILE A 44 -10.72 6.85 5.61
C ILE A 44 -11.55 8.11 5.92
N GLY A 45 -12.55 7.99 6.77
CA GLY A 45 -13.34 9.14 7.22
C GLY A 45 -12.50 10.21 7.91
N LYS A 46 -11.55 9.81 8.77
CA LYS A 46 -10.60 10.74 9.40
C LYS A 46 -9.66 11.39 8.37
N LEU A 47 -9.12 10.62 7.42
CA LEU A 47 -8.28 11.16 6.36
C LEU A 47 -9.03 12.19 5.51
N LYS A 48 -10.30 11.92 5.22
CA LYS A 48 -11.18 12.86 4.48
C LYS A 48 -11.38 14.18 5.21
N LEU A 49 -11.53 14.16 6.54
CA LEU A 49 -11.59 15.37 7.36
C LEU A 49 -10.30 16.19 7.32
N GLU A 50 -9.18 15.54 7.07
CA GLU A 50 -7.86 16.16 6.86
C GLU A 50 -7.62 16.59 5.39
N GLY A 51 -8.64 16.52 4.54
CA GLY A 51 -8.54 16.86 3.12
C GLY A 51 -7.81 15.80 2.27
N ILE A 52 -7.71 14.57 2.76
CA ILE A 52 -7.07 13.45 2.06
C ILE A 52 -8.17 12.48 1.62
N ASP A 53 -8.45 12.46 0.33
CA ASP A 53 -9.43 11.56 -0.26
C ASP A 53 -8.75 10.24 -0.68
N ILE A 54 -9.30 9.11 -0.22
CA ILE A 54 -8.86 7.75 -0.57
C ILE A 54 -9.96 7.14 -1.42
N LEU A 55 -9.66 6.77 -2.67
CA LEU A 55 -10.62 6.21 -3.62
C LEU A 55 -11.18 4.85 -3.18
N GLY A 56 -10.37 4.09 -2.45
CA GLY A 56 -10.77 2.79 -1.97
C GLY A 56 -9.61 1.98 -1.41
N TYR A 57 -9.91 0.73 -1.04
CA TYR A 57 -8.91 -0.21 -0.57
C TYR A 57 -9.19 -1.61 -1.06
N ASP A 58 -8.13 -2.44 -1.15
CA ASP A 58 -8.19 -3.88 -1.32
C ASP A 58 -7.32 -4.56 -0.27
N PHE A 59 -7.69 -5.73 0.18
CA PHE A 59 -6.99 -6.42 1.26
C PHE A 59 -6.95 -7.93 1.04
N CYS A 60 -5.95 -8.56 1.63
CA CYS A 60 -5.85 -10.01 1.70
C CYS A 60 -6.06 -10.47 3.14
N PRO A 61 -7.16 -11.19 3.43
CA PRO A 61 -7.43 -11.73 4.77
C PRO A 61 -6.65 -13.02 5.07
N HIS A 62 -6.08 -13.67 4.05
CA HIS A 62 -5.54 -15.02 4.13
C HIS A 62 -4.16 -15.09 4.78
N HIS A 63 -3.89 -16.21 5.44
CA HIS A 63 -2.55 -16.59 5.90
C HIS A 63 -2.44 -18.11 5.99
N PRO A 64 -1.39 -18.78 5.43
CA PRO A 64 -1.29 -20.24 5.43
C PRO A 64 -1.25 -20.87 6.84
N GLU A 65 -0.79 -20.10 7.84
CA GLU A 65 -0.77 -20.50 9.26
C GLU A 65 -1.89 -19.80 10.05
N GLY A 66 -3.05 -19.59 9.44
CA GLY A 66 -4.23 -19.03 10.10
C GLY A 66 -4.89 -20.03 11.03
N LEU A 67 -5.85 -19.57 11.84
CA LEU A 67 -6.70 -20.40 12.71
C LEU A 67 -8.11 -20.57 12.13
N ILE A 68 -8.51 -19.66 11.24
CA ILE A 68 -9.83 -19.70 10.57
C ILE A 68 -9.70 -20.57 9.32
N GLU A 69 -10.33 -21.73 9.31
CA GLU A 69 -10.13 -22.78 8.33
C GLU A 69 -10.23 -22.31 6.86
N ASN A 70 -11.27 -21.61 6.51
CA ASN A 70 -11.50 -21.11 5.14
C ASN A 70 -10.56 -19.96 4.73
N LEU A 71 -9.82 -19.34 5.65
CA LEU A 71 -8.85 -18.27 5.41
C LEU A 71 -7.40 -18.76 5.57
N SER A 72 -7.20 -19.99 6.06
CA SER A 72 -5.88 -20.61 6.30
C SER A 72 -5.35 -21.24 5.00
N ILE A 73 -5.19 -20.41 3.97
CA ILE A 73 -4.84 -20.85 2.62
C ILE A 73 -3.66 -20.06 2.04
N VAL A 74 -2.97 -20.67 1.08
CA VAL A 74 -2.09 -19.98 0.15
C VAL A 74 -2.96 -19.36 -0.94
N CYS A 75 -2.92 -18.05 -1.10
CA CYS A 75 -3.73 -17.29 -2.07
C CYS A 75 -2.85 -16.49 -3.03
N ASP A 76 -3.46 -15.88 -4.04
CA ASP A 76 -2.76 -15.00 -5.00
C ASP A 76 -2.85 -13.51 -4.62
N CYS A 77 -3.80 -13.13 -3.76
CA CYS A 77 -3.96 -11.75 -3.32
C CYS A 77 -2.88 -11.27 -2.34
N ARG A 78 -2.26 -12.18 -1.55
CA ARG A 78 -1.30 -11.79 -0.51
C ARG A 78 0.02 -11.30 -1.10
N LYS A 79 0.41 -10.05 -0.80
CA LYS A 79 1.76 -9.55 -1.12
C LYS A 79 2.83 -10.46 -0.49
N PRO A 80 3.88 -10.87 -1.23
CA PRO A 80 4.44 -10.27 -2.43
C PRO A 80 3.83 -10.70 -3.78
N LYS A 81 2.66 -11.32 -3.81
CA LYS A 81 1.94 -11.56 -5.06
C LYS A 81 1.23 -10.27 -5.52
N PRO A 82 1.08 -10.05 -6.84
CA PRO A 82 0.69 -8.75 -7.39
C PRO A 82 -0.82 -8.52 -7.47
N GLU A 83 -1.66 -9.52 -7.17
CA GLU A 83 -3.09 -9.49 -7.53
C GLU A 83 -3.85 -8.27 -7.03
N MET A 84 -3.68 -7.86 -5.76
CA MET A 84 -4.36 -6.66 -5.24
C MET A 84 -3.95 -5.40 -6.02
N VAL A 85 -2.66 -5.25 -6.32
CA VAL A 85 -2.15 -4.10 -7.09
C VAL A 85 -2.69 -4.14 -8.52
N GLN A 86 -2.67 -5.30 -9.17
CA GLN A 86 -3.20 -5.48 -10.52
C GLN A 86 -4.70 -5.20 -10.61
N LYS A 87 -5.49 -5.58 -9.60
CA LYS A 87 -6.92 -5.26 -9.51
C LYS A 87 -7.16 -3.75 -9.49
N VAL A 88 -6.37 -3.00 -8.72
CA VAL A 88 -6.45 -1.54 -8.69
C VAL A 88 -6.11 -0.96 -10.05
N LEU A 89 -4.98 -1.34 -10.66
CA LEU A 89 -4.57 -0.83 -11.98
C LEU A 89 -5.64 -1.10 -13.05
N TYR A 90 -6.23 -2.29 -13.03
CA TYR A 90 -7.29 -2.68 -13.97
C TYR A 90 -8.58 -1.88 -13.73
N LYS A 91 -9.02 -1.76 -12.48
CA LYS A 91 -10.25 -1.05 -12.09
C LYS A 91 -10.17 0.43 -12.46
N GLU A 92 -9.06 1.08 -12.15
CA GLU A 92 -8.85 2.51 -12.40
C GLU A 92 -8.33 2.78 -13.83
N LYS A 93 -8.08 1.72 -14.64
CA LYS A 93 -7.62 1.79 -16.03
C LYS A 93 -6.32 2.58 -16.20
N VAL A 94 -5.40 2.43 -15.25
CA VAL A 94 -4.11 3.12 -15.23
C VAL A 94 -2.96 2.17 -15.49
N SER A 95 -1.87 2.68 -16.08
CA SER A 95 -0.63 1.94 -16.27
C SER A 95 0.22 1.97 -15.00
N GLY A 96 0.90 0.86 -14.67
CA GLY A 96 1.86 0.84 -13.57
C GLY A 96 2.98 1.87 -13.70
N LYS A 97 3.30 2.32 -14.93
CA LYS A 97 4.29 3.39 -15.19
C LYS A 97 3.87 4.76 -14.65
N ASP A 98 2.57 5.00 -14.62
CA ASP A 98 1.98 6.25 -14.16
C ASP A 98 1.71 6.25 -12.66
N CYS A 99 1.97 5.11 -11.99
CA CYS A 99 1.70 4.90 -10.58
C CYS A 99 2.96 4.98 -9.72
N ILE A 100 2.76 5.28 -8.45
CA ILE A 100 3.75 5.16 -7.38
C ILE A 100 3.22 4.13 -6.37
N LEU A 101 4.04 3.16 -5.99
CA LEU A 101 3.74 2.29 -4.85
C LEU A 101 4.65 2.67 -3.69
N ILE A 102 4.05 2.94 -2.54
CA ILE A 102 4.75 3.25 -1.29
C ILE A 102 4.40 2.15 -0.29
N GLY A 103 5.39 1.49 0.26
CA GLY A 103 5.21 0.41 1.23
C GLY A 103 6.25 0.45 2.33
N ASP A 104 6.01 -0.26 3.42
CA ASP A 104 6.93 -0.38 4.56
C ASP A 104 7.67 -1.72 4.60
N LYS A 105 7.37 -2.61 3.64
CA LYS A 105 7.97 -3.96 3.55
C LYS A 105 8.45 -4.26 2.14
N LEU A 106 9.49 -5.08 2.04
CA LEU A 106 9.96 -5.58 0.74
C LEU A 106 8.88 -6.33 -0.03
N THR A 107 7.95 -6.99 0.66
CA THR A 107 6.80 -7.67 0.03
C THR A 107 5.87 -6.70 -0.72
N ASP A 108 5.81 -5.43 -0.31
CA ASP A 108 5.06 -4.39 -1.03
C ASP A 108 5.78 -4.04 -2.34
N ILE A 109 7.09 -3.84 -2.24
CA ILE A 109 7.95 -3.54 -3.39
C ILE A 109 7.91 -4.68 -4.42
N GLU A 110 8.05 -5.92 -3.97
CA GLU A 110 7.99 -7.09 -4.86
C GLU A 110 6.62 -7.21 -5.56
N ALA A 111 5.52 -6.93 -4.85
CA ALA A 111 4.19 -6.91 -5.44
C ALA A 111 4.07 -5.83 -6.52
N GLY A 112 4.62 -4.63 -6.26
CA GLY A 112 4.66 -3.52 -7.22
C GLY A 112 5.47 -3.86 -8.46
N ILE A 113 6.67 -4.46 -8.31
CA ILE A 113 7.50 -4.92 -9.44
C ILE A 113 6.71 -5.89 -10.33
N LYS A 114 6.11 -6.91 -9.71
CA LYS A 114 5.33 -7.93 -10.42
C LYS A 114 4.08 -7.36 -11.10
N ALA A 115 3.54 -6.28 -10.57
CA ALA A 115 2.40 -5.56 -11.16
C ALA A 115 2.82 -4.56 -12.26
N GLY A 116 4.12 -4.34 -12.49
CA GLY A 116 4.64 -3.43 -13.51
C GLY A 116 4.72 -1.96 -13.08
N ILE A 117 4.73 -1.69 -11.76
CA ILE A 117 4.97 -0.34 -11.23
C ILE A 117 6.46 -0.05 -11.26
N GLU A 118 6.83 1.10 -11.84
CA GLU A 118 8.24 1.50 -11.98
C GLU A 118 8.70 2.42 -10.83
N LYS A 119 7.80 3.23 -10.26
CA LYS A 119 8.11 4.13 -9.15
C LYS A 119 7.79 3.44 -7.82
N LEU A 120 8.79 2.85 -7.19
CA LEU A 120 8.66 2.04 -5.98
C LEU A 120 9.41 2.71 -4.83
N PHE A 121 8.71 3.04 -3.75
CA PHE A 121 9.25 3.73 -2.58
C PHE A 121 9.07 2.85 -1.34
N LEU A 122 10.19 2.51 -0.71
CA LEU A 122 10.22 1.78 0.56
C LEU A 122 10.41 2.77 1.71
N LEU A 123 9.47 2.79 2.65
CA LEU A 123 9.61 3.48 3.93
C LEU A 123 10.41 2.58 4.88
N ASP A 124 11.72 2.82 4.92
CA ASP A 124 12.66 2.05 5.72
C ASP A 124 12.98 2.79 7.02
N TYR A 125 12.30 2.43 8.09
CA TYR A 125 12.50 3.02 9.42
C TYR A 125 13.82 2.60 10.11
N GLY A 126 14.83 2.17 9.36
CA GLY A 126 16.16 1.85 9.89
C GLY A 126 16.60 0.40 9.70
N PHE A 127 15.85 -0.40 8.97
CA PHE A 127 16.26 -1.72 8.55
C PHE A 127 17.04 -1.62 7.23
N LYS A 128 18.30 -2.08 7.22
CA LYS A 128 19.07 -2.21 5.98
C LYS A 128 18.43 -3.27 5.09
N SER A 129 17.56 -2.86 4.20
CA SER A 129 17.00 -3.76 3.21
C SER A 129 17.98 -3.90 2.05
N SER A 130 18.60 -5.06 1.93
CA SER A 130 19.31 -5.49 0.72
C SER A 130 18.27 -6.06 -0.25
N GLY A 131 17.75 -5.23 -1.13
CA GLY A 131 16.79 -5.62 -2.17
C GLY A 131 17.27 -5.24 -3.57
N PRO A 132 16.50 -5.58 -4.63
CA PRO A 132 16.82 -5.19 -6.00
C PRO A 132 16.94 -3.65 -6.11
N GLN A 133 17.88 -3.17 -6.93
CA GLN A 133 18.17 -1.72 -7.09
C GLN A 133 17.06 -0.91 -7.79
N CYS A 134 15.87 -1.46 -7.96
CA CYS A 134 14.77 -0.85 -8.71
C CYS A 134 13.80 -0.02 -7.86
N PHE A 135 14.10 0.20 -6.58
CA PHE A 135 13.28 1.02 -5.69
C PHE A 135 14.11 2.04 -4.92
N LYS A 136 13.46 3.05 -4.35
CA LYS A 136 14.10 4.07 -3.50
C LYS A 136 13.71 3.88 -2.04
N ASN A 137 14.71 3.98 -1.16
CA ASN A 137 14.52 3.95 0.29
C ASN A 137 14.36 5.35 0.85
N PHE A 138 13.35 5.53 1.70
CA PHE A 138 13.10 6.77 2.42
C PHE A 138 12.94 6.50 3.91
N LYS A 139 13.54 7.32 4.75
CA LYS A 139 13.46 7.19 6.21
C LYS A 139 12.08 7.57 6.79
N ASN A 140 11.37 8.45 6.10
CA ASN A 140 10.06 8.95 6.50
C ASN A 140 9.34 9.60 5.30
N TRP A 141 8.10 9.98 5.50
CA TRP A 141 7.26 10.62 4.50
C TRP A 141 7.77 12.00 4.06
N ASP A 142 8.44 12.75 4.94
CA ASP A 142 8.99 14.08 4.60
C ASP A 142 10.05 13.94 3.50
N ARG A 143 10.87 12.88 3.55
CA ARG A 143 11.85 12.58 2.50
C ARG A 143 11.23 12.15 1.18
N ILE A 144 10.06 11.50 1.21
CA ILE A 144 9.28 11.22 0.00
C ILE A 144 8.79 12.53 -0.60
N SER A 145 8.23 13.44 0.21
CA SER A 145 7.74 14.75 -0.24
C SER A 145 8.84 15.58 -0.88
N GLU A 146 10.00 15.69 -0.22
CA GLU A 146 11.18 16.37 -0.76
C GLU A 146 11.68 15.79 -2.10
N TYR A 147 11.56 14.46 -2.26
CA TYR A 147 11.91 13.79 -3.50
C TYR A 147 10.89 14.07 -4.61
N LEU A 148 9.61 14.01 -4.29
CA LEU A 148 8.53 14.31 -5.23
C LEU A 148 8.63 15.74 -5.76
N ASP A 149 8.96 16.72 -4.93
CA ASP A 149 9.21 18.11 -5.35
C ASP A 149 10.30 18.22 -6.43
N LYS A 150 11.34 17.38 -6.33
CA LYS A 150 12.48 17.42 -7.28
C LYS A 150 12.19 16.77 -8.62
N ILE A 151 11.22 15.86 -8.71
CA ILE A 151 10.90 15.13 -9.95
C ILE A 151 9.66 15.66 -10.66
N SER A 152 8.96 16.62 -10.05
CA SER A 152 7.75 17.24 -10.58
C SER A 152 8.01 18.50 -11.45
N TYR A 153 9.30 18.78 -11.76
CA TYR A 153 9.75 19.88 -12.62
C TYR A 153 10.30 19.38 -13.93
#